data_544454e7366ae71af2956b9bdb880bfc
#
_entry.id   544454e7366ae71af2956b9bdb880bfc
#
_cell.length_a   1.000
_cell.length_b   1.000
_cell.length_c   1.000
_cell.angle_alpha   90.00
_cell.angle_beta   90.00
_cell.angle_gamma   90.00
#
_symmetry.space_group_name_H-M   'P 1'
#
loop_
_entity.id
_entity.type
_entity.pdbx_description
1 polymer ?
#
loop_
_entity_poly.entity_id
_entity_poly.type
_entity_poly.pdbx_seq_one_letter_code
_entity_poly.pdbx_strand_id
1 'polypeptide(L)'
;MSGSSIYVRRADCRRRDTPIALVVIEADQLTPDERTARALLSSRVPTALLSDPKQGDLARLCQEHGCALARAAVIATTQHGLPLLLEAAVALTLRGAGYENEAAADVVFKPRSIGGLAAAIEYACRLVA
;
A
#
# COMPACT_ATOMS: atom_id res chain seq x y z
N MET A 1 -0.51 -15.61 19.28
CA MET A 1 -0.11 -15.13 18.69
C MET A 1 -0.48 -13.99 18.55
N SER A 2 -0.30 -13.54 18.68
CA SER A 2 -0.40 -12.62 18.69
C SER A 2 -1.06 -11.87 18.14
N GLY A 3 -1.77 -11.56 18.47
CA GLY A 3 -2.57 -10.67 18.00
C GLY A 3 -2.10 -10.14 16.76
N SER A 4 -2.10 -10.92 15.87
CA SER A 4 -1.67 -10.50 14.59
C SER A 4 -2.48 -9.30 14.16
N SER A 5 -1.82 -8.24 13.78
CA SER A 5 -2.45 -7.03 13.27
C SER A 5 -2.67 -7.07 11.77
N ILE A 6 -2.37 -8.19 11.12
CA ILE A 6 -2.52 -8.31 9.67
C ILE A 6 -3.18 -9.64 9.32
N TYR A 7 -3.83 -9.64 8.16
CA TYR A 7 -4.33 -10.85 7.52
C TYR A 7 -3.68 -10.96 6.16
N VAL A 8 -2.98 -12.06 5.92
CA VAL A 8 -2.40 -12.33 4.61
C VAL A 8 -3.46 -13.08 3.82
N ARG A 9 -4.03 -12.44 2.81
CA ARG A 9 -5.15 -13.01 2.08
C ARG A 9 -4.74 -13.77 0.83
N ARG A 10 -3.69 -13.31 0.17
CA ARG A 10 -3.19 -13.97 -1.04
C ARG A 10 -1.68 -14.00 -0.97
N ALA A 11 -1.18 -14.79 -0.02
CA ALA A 11 0.23 -14.76 0.35
C ALA A 11 1.15 -15.09 -0.82
N ASP A 12 0.72 -15.94 -1.72
CA ASP A 12 1.60 -16.41 -2.79
C ASP A 12 1.13 -16.02 -4.17
N CYS A 13 0.15 -15.15 -4.30
CA CYS A 13 -0.37 -14.77 -5.61
C CYS A 13 0.49 -13.72 -6.30
N ARG A 14 1.38 -13.05 -5.57
CA ARG A 14 2.22 -11.99 -6.12
C ARG A 14 3.67 -12.42 -6.08
N ARG A 15 4.44 -11.83 -6.98
CA ARG A 15 5.86 -12.14 -7.04
C ARG A 15 6.55 -11.58 -5.81
N ARG A 16 7.37 -12.42 -5.22
CA ARG A 16 8.11 -12.01 -4.02
C ARG A 16 9.59 -11.81 -4.30
N ASP A 17 10.06 -12.34 -5.40
CA ASP A 17 11.46 -12.21 -5.76
C ASP A 17 11.73 -10.95 -6.58
N THR A 18 10.70 -10.19 -6.92
CA THR A 18 10.85 -8.92 -7.62
C THR A 18 10.66 -7.80 -6.60
N PRO A 19 11.72 -7.05 -6.31
CA PRO A 19 11.60 -5.99 -5.30
C PRO A 19 10.66 -4.89 -5.75
N ILE A 20 9.98 -4.30 -4.79
CA ILE A 20 9.08 -3.17 -5.05
C ILE A 20 9.93 -1.94 -5.37
N ALA A 21 9.52 -1.19 -6.39
CA ALA A 21 10.23 -0.01 -6.85
C ALA A 21 9.43 1.28 -6.67
N LEU A 22 8.16 1.17 -6.28
CA LEU A 22 7.29 2.33 -6.06
C LEU A 22 6.22 1.93 -5.08
N VAL A 23 5.96 2.79 -4.08
CA VAL A 23 4.85 2.59 -3.15
C VAL A 23 3.93 3.79 -3.25
N VAL A 24 2.65 3.54 -3.51
CA VAL A 24 1.64 4.58 -3.59
C VAL A 24 0.71 4.47 -2.39
N ILE A 25 0.55 5.56 -1.67
CA ILE A 25 -0.30 5.61 -0.48
C ILE A 25 -1.53 6.45 -0.82
N GLU A 26 -2.71 5.86 -0.68
CA GLU A 26 -3.95 6.62 -0.86
C GLU A 26 -4.39 7.14 0.49
N ALA A 27 -4.30 8.45 0.69
CA ALA A 27 -4.72 9.11 1.92
C ALA A 27 -4.75 10.61 1.67
N ASP A 28 -5.60 11.32 2.41
CA ASP A 28 -5.64 12.78 2.31
C ASP A 28 -4.49 13.42 3.07
N GLN A 29 -4.31 13.02 4.31
CA GLN A 29 -3.28 13.58 5.18
C GLN A 29 -2.67 12.45 6.00
N LEU A 30 -1.46 12.68 6.48
CA LEU A 30 -0.76 11.72 7.32
C LEU A 30 -0.61 12.29 8.72
N THR A 31 -0.80 11.42 9.72
CA THR A 31 -0.49 11.75 11.10
C THR A 31 1.03 11.83 11.27
N PRO A 32 1.52 12.41 12.39
CA PRO A 32 2.98 12.46 12.62
C PRO A 32 3.65 11.10 12.56
N ASP A 33 3.04 10.06 13.16
CA ASP A 33 3.62 8.71 13.12
C ASP A 33 3.64 8.17 11.69
N GLU A 34 2.58 8.43 10.94
CA GLU A 34 2.52 7.99 9.55
C GLU A 34 3.56 8.70 8.69
N ARG A 35 3.78 9.99 8.95
CA ARG A 35 4.79 10.75 8.22
C ARG A 35 6.19 10.22 8.53
N THR A 36 6.44 9.85 9.77
CA THR A 36 7.73 9.26 10.15
C THR A 36 7.94 7.95 9.42
N ALA A 37 6.94 7.08 9.40
CA ALA A 37 7.04 5.81 8.69
C ALA A 37 7.28 6.04 7.20
N ARG A 38 6.56 6.99 6.60
CA ARG A 38 6.74 7.30 5.18
C ARG A 38 8.13 7.83 4.88
N ALA A 39 8.68 8.66 5.77
CA ALA A 39 10.02 9.20 5.56
C ALA A 39 11.06 8.08 5.50
N LEU A 40 10.91 7.09 6.38
CA LEU A 40 11.82 5.93 6.35
C LEU A 40 11.68 5.14 5.05
N LEU A 41 10.45 4.93 4.61
CA LEU A 41 10.22 4.23 3.35
C LEU A 41 10.77 5.02 2.17
N SER A 42 10.54 6.34 2.16
CA SER A 42 10.99 7.20 1.06
C SER A 42 12.49 7.26 0.93
N SER A 43 13.22 6.96 1.99
CA SER A 43 14.67 6.91 1.92
C SER A 43 15.16 5.68 1.16
N ARG A 44 14.27 4.73 0.86
CA ARG A 44 14.63 3.47 0.22
C ARG A 44 13.99 3.29 -1.16
N VAL A 45 12.80 3.88 -1.37
CA VAL A 45 12.05 3.70 -2.60
C VAL A 45 11.18 4.92 -2.82
N PRO A 46 10.93 5.33 -4.06
CA PRO A 46 9.99 6.43 -4.33
C PRO A 46 8.62 6.12 -3.74
N THR A 47 8.02 7.12 -3.13
CA THR A 47 6.65 7.02 -2.61
C THR A 47 5.83 8.16 -3.18
N ALA A 48 4.54 7.91 -3.37
CA ALA A 48 3.60 8.92 -3.83
C ALA A 48 2.38 8.88 -2.91
N LEU A 49 1.82 10.07 -2.64
CA LEU A 49 0.62 10.20 -1.84
C LEU A 49 -0.48 10.74 -2.73
N LEU A 50 -1.59 10.00 -2.82
CA LEU A 50 -2.73 10.40 -3.64
C LEU A 50 -3.99 10.41 -2.80
N SER A 51 -4.85 11.41 -3.03
CA SER A 51 -6.21 11.36 -2.52
C SER A 51 -7.14 11.23 -3.72
N ASP A 52 -8.20 10.44 -3.54
CA ASP A 52 -9.22 10.22 -4.55
C ASP A 52 -8.64 9.79 -5.92
N PRO A 53 -7.85 8.72 -5.95
CA PRO A 53 -7.24 8.27 -7.20
C PRO A 53 -8.28 7.73 -8.18
N LYS A 54 -7.91 7.75 -9.46
CA LYS A 54 -8.76 7.26 -10.54
C LYS A 54 -8.12 6.05 -11.19
N GLN A 55 -8.92 5.32 -11.93
CA GLN A 55 -8.42 4.21 -12.73
C GLN A 55 -7.34 4.73 -13.69
N GLY A 56 -6.23 4.01 -13.77
CA GLY A 56 -5.12 4.40 -14.61
C GLY A 56 -4.06 5.24 -13.92
N ASP A 57 -4.36 5.78 -12.73
CA ASP A 57 -3.38 6.61 -12.02
C ASP A 57 -2.14 5.83 -11.64
N LEU A 58 -2.29 4.56 -11.25
CA LEU A 58 -1.12 3.77 -10.87
C LEU A 58 -0.19 3.54 -12.05
N ALA A 59 -0.75 3.21 -13.21
CA ALA A 59 0.05 3.00 -14.40
C ALA A 59 0.78 4.29 -14.79
N ARG A 60 0.12 5.43 -14.66
CA ARG A 60 0.73 6.72 -14.95
C ARG A 60 1.89 7.01 -14.00
N LEU A 61 1.70 6.75 -12.71
CA LEU A 61 2.77 6.98 -11.74
C LEU A 61 3.94 6.04 -12.00
N CYS A 62 3.68 4.79 -12.34
CA CYS A 62 4.75 3.86 -12.69
C CYS A 62 5.55 4.38 -13.88
N GLN A 63 4.85 4.91 -14.88
CA GLN A 63 5.52 5.46 -16.05
C GLN A 63 6.37 6.66 -15.67
N GLU A 64 5.84 7.54 -14.81
CA GLU A 64 6.58 8.72 -14.37
C GLU A 64 7.84 8.36 -13.59
N HIS A 65 7.79 7.27 -12.85
CA HIS A 65 8.92 6.82 -12.05
C HIS A 65 9.79 5.79 -12.75
N GLY A 66 9.48 5.46 -13.99
CA GLY A 66 10.29 4.53 -14.76
C GLY A 66 10.28 3.11 -14.21
N CYS A 67 9.20 2.66 -13.60
CA CYS A 67 9.13 1.31 -13.11
C CYS A 67 7.96 0.55 -13.73
N ALA A 68 8.05 -0.78 -13.70
CA ALA A 68 6.99 -1.63 -14.20
C ALA A 68 5.84 -1.70 -13.19
N LEU A 69 4.62 -1.87 -13.69
CA LEU A 69 3.46 -2.02 -12.83
C LEU A 69 3.63 -3.21 -11.88
N ALA A 70 4.32 -4.25 -12.32
CA ALA A 70 4.59 -5.44 -11.51
C ALA A 70 5.50 -5.16 -10.31
N ARG A 71 6.05 -3.96 -10.21
CA ARG A 71 6.93 -3.56 -9.10
C ARG A 71 6.32 -2.45 -8.24
N ALA A 72 5.01 -2.24 -8.34
CA ALA A 72 4.33 -1.20 -7.58
C ALA A 72 3.48 -1.80 -6.47
N ALA A 73 3.61 -1.25 -5.28
CA ALA A 73 2.77 -1.60 -4.13
C ALA A 73 1.85 -0.42 -3.82
N VAL A 74 0.65 -0.73 -3.36
CA VAL A 74 -0.33 0.29 -3.01
C VAL A 74 -0.85 0.04 -1.60
N ILE A 75 -1.00 1.12 -0.84
CA ILE A 75 -1.66 1.08 0.46
C ILE A 75 -2.89 1.97 0.38
N ALA A 76 -4.07 1.38 0.53
CA ALA A 76 -5.33 2.11 0.46
C ALA A 76 -5.91 2.26 1.87
N THR A 77 -6.28 3.48 2.24
CA THR A 77 -6.85 3.75 3.56
C THR A 77 -8.36 3.91 3.54
N THR A 78 -8.95 4.19 2.37
CA THR A 78 -10.39 4.31 2.21
C THR A 78 -10.82 3.60 0.95
N GLN A 79 -12.15 3.51 0.77
CA GLN A 79 -12.70 2.86 -0.42
C GLN A 79 -12.29 3.58 -1.71
N HIS A 80 -11.88 4.83 -1.62
CA HIS A 80 -11.42 5.57 -2.81
C HIS A 80 -10.14 4.98 -3.38
N GLY A 81 -9.41 4.19 -2.61
CA GLY A 81 -8.18 3.56 -3.07
C GLY A 81 -8.39 2.29 -3.88
N LEU A 82 -9.64 1.83 -4.04
CA LEU A 82 -9.89 0.57 -4.74
C LEU A 82 -9.31 0.55 -6.16
N PRO A 83 -9.44 1.62 -6.97
CA PRO A 83 -8.85 1.57 -8.32
C PRO A 83 -7.36 1.27 -8.32
N LEU A 84 -6.63 1.75 -7.30
CA LEU A 84 -5.20 1.46 -7.20
C LEU A 84 -4.96 0.01 -6.81
N LEU A 85 -5.77 -0.50 -5.86
CA LEU A 85 -5.58 -1.87 -5.37
C LEU A 85 -5.75 -2.89 -6.49
N LEU A 86 -6.68 -2.64 -7.40
CA LEU A 86 -6.99 -3.58 -8.47
C LEU A 86 -5.85 -3.71 -9.47
N GLU A 87 -4.99 -2.70 -9.58
CA GLU A 87 -3.88 -2.71 -10.53
C GLU A 87 -2.54 -3.02 -9.88
N ALA A 88 -2.46 -3.02 -8.57
CA ALA A 88 -1.19 -3.13 -7.88
C ALA A 88 -0.62 -4.54 -7.92
N ALA A 89 0.71 -4.63 -7.98
CA ALA A 89 1.39 -5.91 -7.82
C ALA A 89 1.27 -6.41 -6.39
N VAL A 90 1.32 -5.50 -5.41
CA VAL A 90 1.07 -5.81 -4.01
C VAL A 90 0.04 -4.83 -3.51
N ALA A 91 -1.09 -5.34 -3.06
CA ALA A 91 -2.22 -4.53 -2.62
C ALA A 91 -2.38 -4.64 -1.10
N LEU A 92 -2.23 -3.51 -0.41
CA LEU A 92 -2.35 -3.45 1.04
C LEU A 92 -3.51 -2.53 1.40
N THR A 93 -4.30 -2.90 2.39
CA THR A 93 -5.37 -2.05 2.86
C THR A 93 -5.53 -2.19 4.37
N LEU A 94 -6.48 -1.45 4.91
CA LEU A 94 -6.72 -1.41 6.35
C LEU A 94 -8.14 -1.87 6.64
N ARG A 95 -8.36 -2.43 7.80
CA ARG A 95 -9.71 -2.69 8.24
C ARG A 95 -10.47 -1.37 8.34
N GLY A 96 -11.68 -1.36 7.84
CA GLY A 96 -12.50 -0.17 7.81
C GLY A 96 -12.42 0.59 6.51
N ALA A 97 -11.53 0.21 5.60
CA ALA A 97 -11.44 0.88 4.30
C ALA A 97 -12.59 0.49 3.38
N GLY A 98 -13.26 -0.63 3.66
CA GLY A 98 -14.38 -1.08 2.87
C GLY A 98 -14.26 -2.53 2.47
N TYR A 99 -15.41 -3.17 2.30
CA TYR A 99 -15.46 -4.59 1.99
C TYR A 99 -14.71 -4.92 0.68
N GLU A 100 -14.91 -4.09 -0.33
CA GLU A 100 -14.29 -4.35 -1.63
C GLU A 100 -12.78 -4.20 -1.56
N ASN A 101 -12.29 -3.22 -0.78
CA ASN A 101 -10.86 -3.06 -0.56
C ASN A 101 -10.28 -4.29 0.11
N GLU A 102 -10.95 -4.77 1.15
CA GLU A 102 -10.44 -5.93 1.87
C GLU A 102 -10.44 -7.17 0.99
N ALA A 103 -11.44 -7.31 0.13
CA ALA A 103 -11.49 -8.45 -0.78
C ALA A 103 -10.39 -8.37 -1.85
N ALA A 104 -10.02 -7.17 -2.28
CA ALA A 104 -9.03 -6.97 -3.34
C ALA A 104 -7.59 -7.02 -2.83
N ALA A 105 -7.38 -6.83 -1.52
CA ALA A 105 -6.03 -6.69 -0.98
C ALA A 105 -5.36 -8.03 -0.75
N ASP A 106 -4.03 -8.01 -0.86
CA ASP A 106 -3.20 -9.17 -0.50
C ASP A 106 -3.04 -9.26 1.01
N VAL A 107 -2.95 -8.12 1.68
CA VAL A 107 -2.77 -8.04 3.13
C VAL A 107 -3.69 -6.96 3.68
N VAL A 108 -4.38 -7.26 4.77
CA VAL A 108 -5.26 -6.31 5.44
C VAL A 108 -4.69 -6.03 6.83
N PHE A 109 -4.47 -4.76 7.12
CA PHE A 109 -3.89 -4.34 8.40
C PHE A 109 -5.00 -3.87 9.34
N LYS A 110 -4.62 -3.63 10.60
CA LYS A 110 -5.55 -3.11 11.60
C LYS A 110 -6.07 -1.73 11.18
N PRO A 111 -7.14 -1.24 11.83
CA PRO A 111 -7.70 0.07 11.48
C PRO A 111 -6.68 1.19 11.62
N ARG A 112 -6.86 2.23 10.80
CA ARG A 112 -5.96 3.38 10.83
C ARG A 112 -5.95 4.05 12.19
N SER A 113 -7.09 4.07 12.86
CA SER A 113 -7.21 4.73 14.16
C SER A 113 -6.30 4.14 15.23
N ILE A 114 -5.85 2.92 15.04
CA ILE A 114 -4.94 2.27 16.00
C ILE A 114 -3.60 1.91 15.34
N GLY A 115 -3.19 2.72 14.38
CA GLY A 115 -1.86 2.61 13.80
C GLY A 115 -1.74 1.76 12.56
N GLY A 116 -2.86 1.44 11.91
CA GLY A 116 -2.82 0.54 10.78
C GLY A 116 -2.03 1.04 9.59
N LEU A 117 -2.12 2.34 9.29
CA LEU A 117 -1.39 2.87 8.13
C LEU A 117 0.11 2.86 8.37
N ALA A 118 0.55 3.28 9.57
CA ALA A 118 1.97 3.22 9.90
C ALA A 118 2.48 1.78 9.79
N ALA A 119 1.70 0.81 10.28
CA ALA A 119 2.08 -0.60 10.21
C ALA A 119 2.19 -1.07 8.75
N ALA A 120 1.27 -0.64 7.90
CA ALA A 120 1.31 -1.01 6.48
C ALA A 120 2.53 -0.41 5.79
N ILE A 121 2.88 0.84 6.11
CA ILE A 121 4.06 1.48 5.54
C ILE A 121 5.31 0.75 6.00
N GLU A 122 5.40 0.37 7.27
CA GLU A 122 6.53 -0.41 7.77
C GLU A 122 6.64 -1.76 7.09
N TYR A 123 5.49 -2.40 6.84
CA TYR A 123 5.49 -3.65 6.10
C TYR A 123 6.03 -3.45 4.69
N ALA A 124 5.65 -2.35 4.04
CA ALA A 124 6.12 -2.06 2.69
C ALA A 124 7.65 -1.93 2.64
N CYS A 125 8.26 -1.45 3.72
CA CYS A 125 9.72 -1.37 3.78
C CYS A 125 10.39 -2.73 3.60
N ARG A 126 9.72 -3.81 4.01
CA ARG A 126 10.27 -5.15 3.87
C ARG A 126 10.16 -5.68 2.46
N LEU A 127 9.32 -5.06 1.62
CA LEU A 127 9.14 -5.48 0.23
C LEU A 127 10.18 -4.83 -0.69
N VAL A 128 10.90 -3.86 -0.18
CA VAL A 128 11.92 -3.15 -0.95
C VAL A 128 13.24 -3.88 -0.79
N ALA A 129 13.95 -4.04 -1.90
CA ALA A 129 15.23 -4.73 -1.87
C ALA A 129 16.29 -3.94 -1.10
#